data_4b878ad06b2dd0ddd263f3468c9330f1
#
_entry.id   4b878ad06b2dd0ddd263f3468c9330f1
#
_cell.length_a   1.000
_cell.length_b   1.000
_cell.length_c   1.000
_cell.angle_alpha   90.00
_cell.angle_beta   90.00
_cell.angle_gamma   90.00
#
_symmetry.space_group_name_H-M   'P 1'
#
loop_
_entity.id
_entity.type
_entity.pdbx_description
1 polymer ?
#
loop_
_entity_poly.entity_id
_entity_poly.type
_entity_poly.pdbx_seq_one_letter_code
_entity_poly.pdbx_strand_id
1 'polypeptide(L)'
;VQPNYDYRVIKNGEVVIISMGPQRVQKVIREALAKGAHRAIHIVTDSNESTDPLTTASVLADAIKNEKFDIVFSGLQSDDLGFGQTGVILGEMLEMSTATLAMSTELSDGKIKVKRELESGYFQWITMTLPASISVQSGCNTPRYPSLKGIMGAKKKEISEVKFDGANSSQEIKRLYSPSNSKETVMIEGSADEIVEKLVDVLKNEIKIA
;
A
#
# COMPACT_ATOMS: atom_id res chain seq x y z
N VAL A 1 -1.69 6.45 3.29
CA VAL A 1 -0.22 6.41 3.14
C VAL A 1 0.09 6.89 1.74
N GLN A 2 0.84 7.99 1.60
CA GLN A 2 1.25 8.46 0.28
C GLN A 2 2.33 7.52 -0.26
N PRO A 3 2.18 6.96 -1.46
CA PRO A 3 3.24 6.19 -2.07
C PRO A 3 4.45 7.11 -2.31
N ASN A 4 5.54 6.85 -1.63
CA ASN A 4 6.79 7.60 -1.77
C ASN A 4 7.64 6.97 -2.87
N TYR A 5 7.17 7.00 -4.11
CA TYR A 5 7.93 6.47 -5.23
C TYR A 5 9.09 7.39 -5.59
N ASP A 6 10.29 6.85 -5.77
CA ASP A 6 11.40 7.60 -6.33
C ASP A 6 11.31 7.63 -7.87
N TYR A 7 10.61 8.64 -8.38
CA TYR A 7 10.44 8.85 -9.82
C TYR A 7 11.74 9.07 -10.58
N ARG A 8 12.89 9.17 -9.90
CA ARG A 8 14.21 9.32 -10.59
C ARG A 8 14.66 8.07 -11.32
N VAL A 9 14.10 6.91 -10.98
CA VAL A 9 14.41 5.65 -11.68
C VAL A 9 13.85 5.65 -13.11
N ILE A 10 12.82 6.47 -13.37
CA ILE A 10 12.18 6.58 -14.70
C ILE A 10 12.68 7.85 -15.38
N LYS A 11 13.88 7.78 -15.97
CA LYS A 11 14.49 8.95 -16.63
C LYS A 11 13.73 9.46 -17.86
N ASN A 12 12.93 8.62 -18.52
CA ASN A 12 12.22 8.96 -19.76
C ASN A 12 10.77 8.43 -19.80
N GLY A 13 10.21 8.02 -18.66
CA GLY A 13 8.87 7.45 -18.58
C GLY A 13 7.81 8.47 -18.14
N GLU A 14 6.58 8.22 -18.50
CA GLU A 14 5.41 8.91 -17.94
C GLU A 14 5.05 8.31 -16.59
N VAL A 15 4.82 9.17 -15.59
CA VAL A 15 4.32 8.77 -14.27
C VAL A 15 2.90 9.28 -14.13
N VAL A 16 1.96 8.36 -13.98
CA VAL A 16 0.53 8.62 -13.82
C VAL A 16 0.11 8.23 -12.41
N ILE A 17 -0.62 9.11 -11.74
CA ILE A 17 -1.23 8.82 -10.44
C ILE A 17 -2.63 8.30 -10.67
N ILE A 18 -2.97 7.19 -10.00
CA ILE A 18 -4.31 6.63 -10.02
C ILE A 18 -4.81 6.60 -8.59
N SER A 19 -6.01 7.10 -8.38
CA SER A 19 -6.62 7.12 -7.06
C SER A 19 -8.13 6.99 -7.15
N MET A 20 -8.71 6.19 -6.28
CA MET A 20 -10.15 6.03 -6.12
C MET A 20 -10.59 6.66 -4.79
N GLY A 21 -11.65 7.42 -4.80
CA GLY A 21 -12.21 8.04 -3.60
C GLY A 21 -13.04 9.28 -3.87
N PRO A 22 -13.63 9.89 -2.81
CA PRO A 22 -14.46 11.07 -2.93
C PRO A 22 -13.66 12.29 -3.40
N GLN A 23 -14.34 13.36 -3.78
CA GLN A 23 -13.74 14.59 -4.34
C GLN A 23 -12.60 15.18 -3.47
N ARG A 24 -12.64 15.00 -2.15
CA ARG A 24 -11.57 15.47 -1.26
C ARG A 24 -10.19 14.85 -1.57
N VAL A 25 -10.15 13.67 -2.22
CA VAL A 25 -8.92 12.97 -2.60
C VAL A 25 -8.10 13.78 -3.62
N GLN A 26 -8.71 14.66 -4.39
CA GLN A 26 -8.00 15.53 -5.33
C GLN A 26 -6.88 16.33 -4.67
N LYS A 27 -7.02 16.70 -3.40
CA LYS A 27 -5.94 17.37 -2.66
C LYS A 27 -4.69 16.50 -2.59
N VAL A 28 -4.84 15.22 -2.27
CA VAL A 28 -3.73 14.24 -2.19
C VAL A 28 -3.14 13.99 -3.58
N ILE A 29 -4.00 13.87 -4.60
CA ILE A 29 -3.55 13.74 -5.99
C ILE A 29 -2.69 14.95 -6.40
N ARG A 30 -3.10 16.18 -6.07
CA ARG A 30 -2.33 17.40 -6.36
C ARG A 30 -0.97 17.41 -5.65
N GLU A 31 -0.88 16.87 -4.45
CA GLU A 31 0.41 16.71 -3.74
C GLU A 31 1.34 15.73 -4.46
N ALA A 32 0.82 14.60 -4.97
CA ALA A 32 1.60 13.66 -5.76
C ALA A 32 2.08 14.28 -7.09
N LEU A 33 1.21 15.02 -7.78
CA LEU A 33 1.56 15.77 -8.98
C LEU A 33 2.64 16.84 -8.71
N ALA A 34 2.61 17.46 -7.53
CA ALA A 34 3.63 18.44 -7.12
C ALA A 34 5.00 17.81 -6.86
N LYS A 35 5.05 16.51 -6.53
CA LYS A 35 6.27 15.72 -6.36
C LYS A 35 6.88 15.21 -7.67
N GLY A 36 6.23 15.43 -8.81
CA GLY A 36 6.81 15.15 -10.11
C GLY A 36 5.98 14.28 -11.06
N ALA A 37 4.86 13.70 -10.63
CA ALA A 37 3.98 12.97 -11.54
C ALA A 37 3.45 13.87 -12.67
N HIS A 38 3.12 13.29 -13.81
CA HIS A 38 2.78 14.01 -15.04
C HIS A 38 1.30 14.35 -15.10
N ARG A 39 0.43 13.39 -14.89
CA ARG A 39 -1.03 13.51 -14.86
C ARG A 39 -1.64 12.54 -13.85
N ALA A 40 -2.94 12.60 -13.67
CA ALA A 40 -3.63 11.68 -12.78
C ALA A 40 -4.97 11.21 -13.36
N ILE A 41 -5.41 10.04 -12.89
CA ILE A 41 -6.74 9.49 -13.10
C ILE A 41 -7.40 9.41 -11.72
N HIS A 42 -8.51 10.08 -11.55
CA HIS A 42 -9.30 10.07 -10.33
C HIS A 42 -10.63 9.35 -10.56
N ILE A 43 -10.79 8.20 -9.94
CA ILE A 43 -12.05 7.46 -9.93
C ILE A 43 -12.88 8.01 -8.78
N VAL A 44 -13.93 8.75 -9.13
CA VAL A 44 -14.76 9.46 -8.16
C VAL A 44 -15.81 8.52 -7.59
N THR A 45 -15.79 8.37 -6.26
CA THR A 45 -16.78 7.58 -5.50
C THR A 45 -17.51 8.47 -4.50
N ASP A 46 -18.66 8.04 -4.03
CA ASP A 46 -19.31 8.68 -2.91
C ASP A 46 -18.62 8.40 -1.59
N SER A 47 -18.68 9.35 -0.65
CA SER A 47 -17.88 9.35 0.57
C SER A 47 -18.19 8.21 1.56
N ASN A 48 -19.28 7.49 1.36
CA ASN A 48 -19.80 6.48 2.28
C ASN A 48 -19.65 5.03 1.77
N GLU A 49 -19.11 4.84 0.56
CA GLU A 49 -18.91 3.50 0.03
C GLU A 49 -17.64 2.88 0.61
N SER A 50 -17.82 1.86 1.45
CA SER A 50 -16.73 0.97 1.86
C SER A 50 -16.51 -0.05 0.75
N THR A 51 -15.34 -0.05 0.14
CA THR A 51 -14.96 -1.02 -0.88
C THR A 51 -13.95 -2.01 -0.33
N ASP A 52 -14.14 -3.29 -0.63
CA ASP A 52 -13.15 -4.32 -0.35
C ASP A 52 -11.99 -4.28 -1.38
N PRO A 53 -10.88 -5.00 -1.11
CA PRO A 53 -9.73 -5.02 -2.01
C PRO A 53 -10.04 -5.53 -3.41
N LEU A 54 -10.93 -6.51 -3.55
CA LEU A 54 -11.32 -7.10 -4.85
C LEU A 54 -12.09 -6.08 -5.69
N THR A 55 -13.08 -5.44 -5.08
CA THR A 55 -13.87 -4.38 -5.73
C THR A 55 -12.97 -3.20 -6.13
N THR A 56 -12.11 -2.75 -5.20
CA THR A 56 -11.17 -1.65 -5.48
C THR A 56 -10.23 -2.00 -6.63
N ALA A 57 -9.64 -3.18 -6.64
CA ALA A 57 -8.73 -3.62 -7.70
C ALA A 57 -9.45 -3.74 -9.05
N SER A 58 -10.68 -4.27 -9.07
CA SER A 58 -11.48 -4.38 -10.30
C SER A 58 -11.75 -3.02 -10.92
N VAL A 59 -12.16 -2.05 -10.13
CA VAL A 59 -12.45 -0.68 -10.59
C VAL A 59 -11.19 0.02 -11.08
N LEU A 60 -10.06 -0.15 -10.37
CA LEU A 60 -8.76 0.36 -10.80
C LEU A 60 -8.33 -0.29 -12.12
N ALA A 61 -8.45 -1.61 -12.24
CA ALA A 61 -8.09 -2.33 -13.47
C ALA A 61 -8.92 -1.83 -14.67
N ASP A 62 -10.23 -1.69 -14.50
CA ASP A 62 -11.12 -1.18 -15.56
C ASP A 62 -10.72 0.23 -16.01
N ALA A 63 -10.35 1.09 -15.08
CA ALA A 63 -9.96 2.46 -15.39
C ALA A 63 -8.66 2.57 -16.19
N ILE A 64 -7.75 1.58 -16.04
CA ILE A 64 -6.39 1.67 -16.58
C ILE A 64 -6.02 0.59 -17.60
N LYS A 65 -6.87 -0.40 -17.85
CA LYS A 65 -6.60 -1.49 -18.80
C LYS A 65 -6.19 -1.05 -20.21
N ASN A 66 -6.63 0.13 -20.63
CA ASN A 66 -6.31 0.70 -21.94
C ASN A 66 -5.04 1.58 -21.95
N GLU A 67 -4.49 1.90 -20.78
CA GLU A 67 -3.32 2.78 -20.64
C GLU A 67 -1.99 2.10 -20.99
N LYS A 68 -1.95 0.77 -21.04
CA LYS A 68 -0.76 -0.04 -21.38
C LYS A 68 0.49 0.34 -20.57
N PHE A 69 0.34 0.41 -19.24
CA PHE A 69 1.45 0.67 -18.35
C PHE A 69 2.46 -0.48 -18.35
N ASP A 70 3.76 -0.12 -18.34
CA ASP A 70 4.84 -1.09 -18.17
C ASP A 70 4.97 -1.54 -16.70
N ILE A 71 4.73 -0.62 -15.75
CA ILE A 71 4.87 -0.91 -14.33
C ILE A 71 3.74 -0.23 -13.56
N VAL A 72 3.13 -0.99 -12.65
CA VAL A 72 2.18 -0.49 -11.64
C VAL A 72 2.81 -0.60 -10.26
N PHE A 73 2.94 0.51 -9.55
CA PHE A 73 3.38 0.51 -8.15
C PHE A 73 2.18 0.75 -7.21
N SER A 74 2.10 -0.05 -6.17
CA SER A 74 1.12 0.08 -5.08
C SER A 74 1.82 0.07 -3.72
N GLY A 75 1.15 0.56 -2.67
CA GLY A 75 1.58 0.31 -1.30
C GLY A 75 1.38 -1.16 -0.93
N LEU A 76 2.15 -1.66 0.04
CA LEU A 76 2.01 -3.02 0.53
C LEU A 76 0.64 -3.21 1.20
N GLN A 77 0.34 -2.38 2.20
CA GLN A 77 -0.92 -2.40 2.95
C GLN A 77 -1.17 -1.05 3.61
N SER A 78 -2.41 -0.77 3.97
CA SER A 78 -2.79 0.40 4.76
C SER A 78 -2.74 0.08 6.25
N ASP A 79 -2.45 1.10 7.09
CA ASP A 79 -2.36 0.93 8.53
C ASP A 79 -3.73 0.72 9.21
N ASP A 80 -4.82 1.12 8.54
CA ASP A 80 -6.19 1.01 9.06
C ASP A 80 -6.82 -0.35 8.80
N LEU A 81 -6.97 -0.76 7.53
CA LEU A 81 -7.62 -2.01 7.16
C LEU A 81 -6.65 -3.18 7.03
N GLY A 82 -5.39 -2.94 6.68
CA GLY A 82 -4.33 -3.92 6.68
C GLY A 82 -4.47 -5.11 5.71
N PHE A 83 -5.34 -5.02 4.71
CA PHE A 83 -5.61 -6.15 3.80
C PHE A 83 -4.38 -6.60 3.00
N GLY A 84 -3.56 -5.68 2.51
CA GLY A 84 -2.37 -6.00 1.72
C GLY A 84 -2.64 -6.68 0.38
N GLN A 85 -3.85 -6.62 -0.14
CA GLN A 85 -4.31 -7.45 -1.27
C GLN A 85 -4.52 -6.66 -2.57
N THR A 86 -4.90 -5.38 -2.50
CA THR A 86 -5.35 -4.61 -3.67
C THR A 86 -4.31 -4.60 -4.79
N GLY A 87 -3.03 -4.36 -4.49
CA GLY A 87 -1.97 -4.31 -5.51
C GLY A 87 -1.69 -5.66 -6.19
N VAL A 88 -1.84 -6.76 -5.45
CA VAL A 88 -1.66 -8.12 -5.97
C VAL A 88 -2.82 -8.49 -6.89
N ILE A 89 -4.05 -8.25 -6.46
CA ILE A 89 -5.26 -8.52 -7.25
C ILE A 89 -5.25 -7.66 -8.52
N LEU A 90 -4.89 -6.38 -8.40
CA LEU A 90 -4.76 -5.48 -9.55
C LEU A 90 -3.75 -5.99 -10.58
N GLY A 91 -2.59 -6.48 -10.12
CA GLY A 91 -1.58 -7.05 -10.99
C GLY A 91 -2.08 -8.28 -11.75
N GLU A 92 -2.81 -9.17 -11.09
CA GLU A 92 -3.42 -10.35 -11.72
C GLU A 92 -4.50 -9.94 -12.74
N MET A 93 -5.38 -9.01 -12.40
CA MET A 93 -6.42 -8.52 -13.32
C MET A 93 -5.86 -7.84 -14.57
N LEU A 94 -4.66 -7.28 -14.48
CA LEU A 94 -3.95 -6.65 -15.60
C LEU A 94 -2.98 -7.61 -16.31
N GLU A 95 -2.98 -8.90 -15.96
CA GLU A 95 -2.09 -9.92 -16.51
C GLU A 95 -0.59 -9.56 -16.38
N MET A 96 -0.22 -8.90 -15.27
CA MET A 96 1.13 -8.45 -14.98
C MET A 96 1.89 -9.44 -14.08
N SER A 97 3.21 -9.56 -14.31
CA SER A 97 4.09 -10.23 -13.33
C SER A 97 4.05 -9.50 -11.99
N THR A 98 3.83 -10.19 -10.87
CA THR A 98 3.59 -9.54 -9.57
C THR A 98 4.70 -9.82 -8.56
N ALA A 99 5.17 -8.76 -7.88
CA ALA A 99 6.07 -8.83 -6.72
C ALA A 99 5.55 -8.02 -5.54
N THR A 100 5.76 -8.54 -4.34
CA THR A 100 5.37 -7.89 -3.08
C THR A 100 6.58 -7.62 -2.19
N LEU A 101 6.41 -6.78 -1.15
CA LEU A 101 7.45 -6.48 -0.16
C LEU A 101 8.72 -5.87 -0.78
N ALA A 102 8.56 -5.08 -1.84
CA ALA A 102 9.70 -4.53 -2.56
C ALA A 102 10.44 -3.46 -1.75
N MET A 103 11.73 -3.68 -1.53
CA MET A 103 12.65 -2.75 -0.87
C MET A 103 13.57 -2.02 -1.85
N SER A 104 13.73 -2.56 -3.06
CA SER A 104 14.51 -1.94 -4.13
C SER A 104 14.11 -2.51 -5.49
N THR A 105 14.27 -1.71 -6.53
CA THR A 105 14.01 -2.12 -7.91
C THR A 105 15.14 -1.67 -8.83
N GLU A 106 15.52 -2.52 -9.78
CA GLU A 106 16.52 -2.24 -10.82
C GLU A 106 15.89 -2.59 -12.17
N LEU A 107 15.87 -1.63 -13.10
CA LEU A 107 15.36 -1.83 -14.47
C LEU A 107 16.52 -2.02 -15.42
N SER A 108 16.53 -3.13 -16.15
CA SER A 108 17.56 -3.44 -17.17
C SER A 108 16.96 -4.33 -18.25
N ASP A 109 17.26 -4.04 -19.50
CA ASP A 109 16.98 -4.88 -20.68
C ASP A 109 15.52 -5.36 -20.78
N GLY A 110 14.55 -4.46 -20.48
CA GLY A 110 13.12 -4.78 -20.52
C GLY A 110 12.64 -5.70 -19.41
N LYS A 111 13.48 -5.92 -18.39
CA LYS A 111 13.15 -6.68 -17.17
C LYS A 111 13.31 -5.81 -15.95
N ILE A 112 12.57 -6.14 -14.90
CA ILE A 112 12.71 -5.50 -13.60
C ILE A 112 13.18 -6.52 -12.56
N LYS A 113 14.26 -6.17 -11.86
CA LYS A 113 14.78 -6.94 -10.75
C LYS A 113 14.32 -6.30 -9.45
N VAL A 114 13.73 -7.08 -8.58
CA VAL A 114 13.09 -6.60 -7.33
C VAL A 114 13.75 -7.28 -6.15
N LYS A 115 14.23 -6.47 -5.19
CA LYS A 115 14.65 -6.94 -3.87
C LYS A 115 13.45 -6.96 -2.95
N ARG A 116 13.06 -8.14 -2.47
CA ARG A 116 11.95 -8.35 -1.56
C ARG A 116 12.46 -8.58 -0.14
N GLU A 117 11.79 -7.99 0.84
CA GLU A 117 12.01 -8.31 2.24
C GLU A 117 11.27 -9.60 2.59
N LEU A 118 11.95 -10.48 3.31
CA LEU A 118 11.40 -11.72 3.86
C LEU A 118 11.48 -11.69 5.38
N GLU A 119 10.94 -12.71 6.01
CA GLU A 119 11.00 -12.88 7.46
C GLU A 119 12.45 -12.97 7.99
N SER A 120 12.64 -12.63 9.24
CA SER A 120 13.94 -12.74 9.96
C SER A 120 15.09 -11.95 9.32
N GLY A 121 14.80 -10.88 8.58
CA GLY A 121 15.82 -10.01 7.97
C GLY A 121 16.45 -10.56 6.69
N TYR A 122 15.91 -11.63 6.13
CA TYR A 122 16.34 -12.13 4.84
C TYR A 122 15.77 -11.30 3.68
N PHE A 123 16.47 -11.36 2.55
CA PHE A 123 16.04 -10.73 1.32
C PHE A 123 16.10 -11.73 0.16
N GLN A 124 15.16 -11.56 -0.77
CA GLN A 124 15.12 -12.31 -2.01
C GLN A 124 15.21 -11.36 -3.20
N TRP A 125 16.05 -11.69 -4.17
CA TRP A 125 16.03 -11.02 -5.47
C TRP A 125 15.27 -11.86 -6.48
N ILE A 126 14.28 -11.24 -7.14
CA ILE A 126 13.55 -11.84 -8.26
C ILE A 126 13.68 -10.97 -9.49
N THR A 127 13.66 -11.60 -10.66
CA THR A 127 13.67 -10.90 -11.95
C THR A 127 12.38 -11.22 -12.68
N MET A 128 11.67 -10.19 -13.12
CA MET A 128 10.39 -10.30 -13.80
C MET A 128 10.45 -9.65 -15.17
N THR A 129 9.62 -10.15 -16.10
CA THR A 129 9.34 -9.50 -17.38
C THR A 129 8.32 -8.37 -17.18
N LEU A 130 8.39 -7.35 -18.01
CA LEU A 130 7.34 -6.33 -18.09
C LEU A 130 6.19 -6.84 -18.98
N PRO A 131 4.95 -6.42 -18.69
CA PRO A 131 4.54 -5.48 -17.64
C PRO A 131 4.55 -6.12 -16.24
N ALA A 132 4.77 -5.29 -15.20
CA ALA A 132 4.90 -5.75 -13.83
C ALA A 132 4.12 -4.91 -12.82
N SER A 133 3.52 -5.57 -11.82
CA SER A 133 2.88 -4.95 -10.65
C SER A 133 3.73 -5.20 -9.40
N ILE A 134 4.03 -4.13 -8.66
CA ILE A 134 4.96 -4.20 -7.54
C ILE A 134 4.34 -3.49 -6.32
N SER A 135 4.15 -4.23 -5.22
CA SER A 135 3.80 -3.61 -3.95
C SER A 135 5.05 -3.28 -3.14
N VAL A 136 5.13 -2.02 -2.70
CA VAL A 136 6.34 -1.43 -2.13
C VAL A 136 6.25 -1.42 -0.61
N GLN A 137 7.33 -1.89 0.03
CA GLN A 137 7.53 -1.82 1.47
C GLN A 137 8.11 -0.47 1.88
N SER A 138 7.94 -0.11 3.15
CA SER A 138 8.58 1.07 3.72
C SER A 138 10.11 0.96 3.64
N GLY A 139 10.80 2.10 3.45
CA GLY A 139 12.26 2.12 3.33
C GLY A 139 12.83 1.92 1.91
N CYS A 140 11.98 1.66 0.91
CA CYS A 140 12.41 1.54 -0.48
C CYS A 140 13.11 2.82 -0.99
N ASN A 141 12.67 3.98 -0.53
CA ASN A 141 13.26 5.28 -0.87
C ASN A 141 13.00 6.34 0.19
N THR A 142 13.79 7.39 0.19
CA THR A 142 13.58 8.55 1.07
C THR A 142 12.45 9.44 0.53
N PRO A 143 11.44 9.77 1.34
CA PRO A 143 10.35 10.64 0.94
C PRO A 143 10.83 12.02 0.48
N ARG A 144 10.26 12.51 -0.62
CA ARG A 144 10.52 13.87 -1.13
C ARG A 144 9.38 14.80 -0.76
N TYR A 145 9.74 16.04 -0.48
CA TYR A 145 8.76 17.12 -0.30
C TYR A 145 8.57 17.89 -1.62
N PRO A 146 7.35 18.38 -1.90
CA PRO A 146 7.11 19.17 -3.10
C PRO A 146 7.79 20.55 -2.96
N SER A 147 8.44 21.03 -4.03
CA SER A 147 8.95 22.38 -4.12
C SER A 147 7.82 23.39 -4.39
N LEU A 148 8.04 24.67 -4.10
CA LEU A 148 7.09 25.75 -4.44
C LEU A 148 6.75 25.73 -5.95
N LYS A 149 7.76 25.56 -6.81
CA LYS A 149 7.58 25.43 -8.26
C LYS A 149 6.72 24.20 -8.61
N GLY A 150 6.94 23.08 -7.92
CA GLY A 150 6.14 21.85 -8.07
C GLY A 150 4.69 22.06 -7.70
N ILE A 151 4.41 22.72 -6.56
CA ILE A 151 3.05 23.04 -6.10
C ILE A 151 2.33 23.95 -7.10
N MET A 152 2.99 24.98 -7.60
CA MET A 152 2.40 25.87 -8.61
C MET A 152 2.14 25.14 -9.93
N GLY A 153 3.09 24.31 -10.38
CA GLY A 153 2.98 23.53 -11.58
C GLY A 153 1.86 22.47 -11.51
N ALA A 154 1.69 21.84 -10.37
CA ALA A 154 0.67 20.82 -10.15
C ALA A 154 -0.76 21.33 -10.38
N LYS A 155 -1.03 22.62 -10.14
CA LYS A 155 -2.36 23.21 -10.39
C LYS A 155 -2.79 23.11 -11.85
N LYS A 156 -1.84 23.09 -12.78
CA LYS A 156 -2.08 23.06 -14.24
C LYS A 156 -2.05 21.64 -14.81
N LYS A 157 -1.62 20.63 -14.02
CA LYS A 157 -1.56 19.25 -14.49
C LYS A 157 -2.96 18.65 -14.56
N GLU A 158 -3.16 17.80 -15.55
CA GLU A 158 -4.41 17.12 -15.80
C GLU A 158 -4.76 16.14 -14.68
N ILE A 159 -6.04 16.13 -14.29
CA ILE A 159 -6.68 15.08 -13.51
C ILE A 159 -7.92 14.66 -14.29
N SER A 160 -7.85 13.52 -14.94
CA SER A 160 -8.99 12.93 -15.63
C SER A 160 -9.91 12.26 -14.63
N GLU A 161 -11.17 12.65 -14.59
CA GLU A 161 -12.16 12.05 -13.70
C GLU A 161 -12.89 10.90 -14.41
N VAL A 162 -12.95 9.75 -13.72
CA VAL A 162 -13.73 8.59 -14.12
C VAL A 162 -14.85 8.42 -13.09
N LYS A 163 -16.09 8.34 -13.53
CA LYS A 163 -17.20 8.06 -12.62
C LYS A 163 -17.20 6.59 -12.26
N PHE A 164 -17.39 6.33 -10.98
CA PHE A 164 -17.64 5.00 -10.48
C PHE A 164 -19.16 4.79 -10.40
N ASP A 165 -19.65 3.83 -11.18
CA ASP A 165 -21.09 3.54 -11.27
C ASP A 165 -21.59 2.53 -10.23
N GLY A 166 -20.79 2.33 -9.17
CA GLY A 166 -21.08 1.36 -8.11
C GLY A 166 -20.60 -0.06 -8.47
N ALA A 167 -19.99 -0.74 -7.53
CA ALA A 167 -19.73 -2.18 -7.59
C ALA A 167 -20.19 -2.81 -6.27
N ASN A 168 -20.76 -4.00 -6.36
CA ASN A 168 -21.15 -4.73 -5.17
C ASN A 168 -19.89 -5.19 -4.43
N SER A 169 -19.65 -4.63 -3.24
CA SER A 169 -18.59 -5.11 -2.36
C SER A 169 -18.90 -6.54 -1.90
N SER A 170 -17.88 -7.40 -1.93
CA SER A 170 -17.98 -8.77 -1.40
C SER A 170 -17.93 -8.81 0.13
N GLN A 171 -17.58 -7.70 0.76
CA GLN A 171 -17.44 -7.57 2.22
C GLN A 171 -18.23 -6.38 2.73
N GLU A 172 -18.76 -6.51 3.93
CA GLU A 172 -19.48 -5.46 4.63
C GLU A 172 -18.94 -5.28 6.04
N ILE A 173 -18.64 -4.03 6.41
CA ILE A 173 -18.24 -3.70 7.77
C ILE A 173 -19.51 -3.70 8.65
N LYS A 174 -19.68 -4.72 9.46
CA LYS A 174 -20.85 -4.83 10.37
C LYS A 174 -20.75 -3.91 11.58
N ARG A 175 -19.53 -3.66 12.08
CA ARG A 175 -19.32 -2.88 13.30
C ARG A 175 -17.91 -2.32 13.37
N LEU A 176 -17.80 -1.05 13.73
CA LEU A 176 -16.57 -0.40 14.18
C LEU A 176 -16.69 -0.11 15.68
N TYR A 177 -15.68 -0.47 16.44
CA TYR A 177 -15.66 -0.20 17.88
C TYR A 177 -14.23 0.02 18.37
N SER A 178 -14.10 0.81 19.44
CA SER A 178 -12.82 0.94 20.14
C SER A 178 -12.65 -0.27 21.05
N PRO A 179 -11.59 -1.08 20.90
CA PRO A 179 -11.37 -2.19 21.82
C PRO A 179 -11.10 -1.65 23.22
N SER A 180 -11.71 -2.25 24.24
CA SER A 180 -11.38 -1.98 25.63
C SER A 180 -10.06 -2.69 25.96
N ASN A 181 -8.94 -1.98 25.83
CA ASN A 181 -7.65 -2.49 26.26
C ASN A 181 -7.43 -2.14 27.74
N SER A 182 -8.02 -2.90 28.65
CA SER A 182 -7.50 -2.95 30.01
C SER A 182 -6.31 -3.90 30.04
N LYS A 183 -5.11 -3.40 29.77
CA LYS A 183 -3.91 -4.15 30.09
C LYS A 183 -3.71 -4.10 31.59
N GLU A 184 -4.12 -5.14 32.30
CA GLU A 184 -3.71 -5.36 33.68
C GLU A 184 -2.31 -5.97 33.67
N THR A 185 -1.30 -5.10 33.71
CA THR A 185 0.08 -5.57 33.85
C THR A 185 0.34 -5.88 35.30
N VAL A 186 0.55 -7.15 35.60
CA VAL A 186 1.00 -7.62 36.93
C VAL A 186 2.51 -7.64 36.93
N MET A 187 3.13 -6.86 37.83
CA MET A 187 4.57 -6.88 38.04
C MET A 187 4.91 -7.95 39.06
N ILE A 188 5.78 -8.89 38.67
CA ILE A 188 6.31 -9.93 39.59
C ILE A 188 7.63 -9.43 40.14
N GLU A 189 7.66 -9.15 41.45
CA GLU A 189 8.82 -8.67 42.16
C GLU A 189 9.39 -9.76 43.05
N GLY A 190 10.72 -9.74 43.26
CA GLY A 190 11.48 -10.68 44.10
C GLY A 190 12.87 -10.98 43.58
N SER A 191 13.54 -11.97 44.18
CA SER A 191 14.78 -12.54 43.64
C SER A 191 14.52 -13.30 42.33
N ALA A 192 15.55 -13.60 41.56
CA ALA A 192 15.39 -14.33 40.29
C ALA A 192 14.67 -15.68 40.47
N ASP A 193 14.96 -16.40 41.52
CA ASP A 193 14.36 -17.70 41.83
C ASP A 193 12.89 -17.56 42.17
N GLU A 194 12.50 -16.56 43.00
CA GLU A 194 11.09 -16.27 43.36
C GLU A 194 10.31 -15.80 42.15
N ILE A 195 10.89 -14.99 41.25
CA ILE A 195 10.24 -14.56 40.02
C ILE A 195 9.97 -15.74 39.11
N VAL A 196 10.94 -16.63 38.94
CA VAL A 196 10.80 -17.85 38.11
C VAL A 196 9.70 -18.76 38.68
N GLU A 197 9.67 -18.98 40.00
CA GLU A 197 8.67 -19.83 40.64
C GLU A 197 7.26 -19.27 40.43
N LYS A 198 7.03 -17.97 40.68
CA LYS A 198 5.77 -17.29 40.47
C LYS A 198 5.35 -17.31 39.00
N LEU A 199 6.27 -17.06 38.06
CA LEU A 199 5.99 -17.08 36.64
C LEU A 199 5.56 -18.47 36.15
N VAL A 200 6.23 -19.52 36.62
CA VAL A 200 5.88 -20.92 36.32
C VAL A 200 4.52 -21.28 36.88
N ASP A 201 4.19 -20.81 38.09
CA ASP A 201 2.89 -21.02 38.69
C ASP A 201 1.76 -20.38 37.88
N VAL A 202 1.92 -19.09 37.49
CA VAL A 202 0.97 -18.38 36.62
C VAL A 202 0.78 -19.08 35.27
N LEU A 203 1.88 -19.51 34.63
CA LEU A 203 1.83 -20.20 33.35
C LEU A 203 1.06 -21.54 33.43
N LYS A 204 1.27 -22.31 34.52
CA LYS A 204 0.64 -23.62 34.70
C LYS A 204 -0.79 -23.53 35.18
N ASN A 205 -1.06 -22.69 36.16
CA ASN A 205 -2.32 -22.72 36.91
C ASN A 205 -3.34 -21.67 36.45
N GLU A 206 -2.89 -20.49 35.99
CA GLU A 206 -3.77 -19.43 35.53
C GLU A 206 -3.96 -19.45 34.00
N ILE A 207 -2.85 -19.48 33.25
CA ILE A 207 -2.88 -19.44 31.77
C ILE A 207 -3.10 -20.83 31.18
N LYS A 208 -2.78 -21.89 31.94
CA LYS A 208 -2.92 -23.32 31.53
C LYS A 208 -2.17 -23.63 30.22
N ILE A 209 -1.01 -23.07 30.05
CA ILE A 209 -0.07 -23.50 29.03
C ILE A 209 0.64 -24.74 29.62
N ALA A 210 0.18 -25.88 29.18
CA ALA A 210 0.55 -27.28 29.47
C ALA A 210 1.60 -27.53 30.53
#